data_dbd44798b0f977d8b294f6d55a6de815
#
_entry.id   dbd44798b0f977d8b294f6d55a6de815
#
_cell.length_a   1.000
_cell.length_b   1.000
_cell.length_c   1.000
_cell.angle_alpha   90.00
_cell.angle_beta   90.00
_cell.angle_gamma   90.00
#
_symmetry.space_group_name_H-M   'P 1'
#
loop_
_entity.id
_entity.type
_entity.pdbx_description
1 polymer ?
#
loop_
_entity_poly.entity_id
_entity_poly.type
_entity_poly.pdbx_seq_one_letter_code
_entity_poly.pdbx_strand_id
1 'polypeptide(L)'
;MDWSDPASIDIILNQLAIAYGQATDNYAVDTCHAAITQTSSVADTAVGADWVAAIYEGARQISLNTNYLPTHMFVTPGSWAALASSVDDQNRPVFPFVGAPNLMGQNAAGNAAANTWNGNPLGLVLVVDKNAPGSFMGHAAGPAAGFEFYEQQKGAISVDVPATLGRTIAFRGYAASFMADATKFVKFV
;
A
#
# COMPACT_ATOMS: atom_id res chain seq x y z
N MET A 1 36.38 -12.51 7.79
CA MET A 1 35.00 -12.97 7.52
C MET A 1 34.92 -14.42 7.00
N ASP A 2 35.99 -14.97 6.51
CA ASP A 2 36.02 -16.39 6.05
C ASP A 2 35.86 -17.42 7.17
N TRP A 3 35.86 -17.00 8.43
CA TRP A 3 35.63 -17.82 9.61
C TRP A 3 34.24 -17.64 10.21
N SER A 4 33.39 -16.76 9.63
CA SER A 4 32.01 -16.66 10.07
C SER A 4 31.19 -17.79 9.42
N ASP A 5 30.31 -18.38 10.21
CA ASP A 5 29.35 -19.36 9.77
C ASP A 5 28.68 -18.88 8.44
N PRO A 6 28.60 -19.75 7.40
CA PRO A 6 27.90 -19.41 6.15
C PRO A 6 26.52 -18.78 6.35
N ALA A 7 25.83 -19.14 7.42
CA ALA A 7 24.55 -18.56 7.81
C ALA A 7 24.58 -17.03 8.00
N SER A 8 25.70 -16.43 8.38
CA SER A 8 25.81 -14.98 8.57
C SER A 8 25.74 -14.20 7.26
N ILE A 9 26.28 -14.77 6.17
CA ILE A 9 26.21 -14.16 4.83
C ILE A 9 24.77 -14.22 4.31
N ASP A 10 24.07 -15.33 4.51
CA ASP A 10 22.68 -15.49 4.10
C ASP A 10 21.76 -14.52 4.85
N ILE A 11 22.01 -14.27 6.13
CA ILE A 11 21.27 -13.27 6.90
C ILE A 11 21.47 -11.86 6.31
N ILE A 12 22.72 -11.49 5.97
CA ILE A 12 23.01 -10.19 5.37
C ILE A 12 22.31 -10.07 4.00
N LEU A 13 22.39 -11.09 3.15
CA LEU A 13 21.72 -11.09 1.85
C LEU A 13 20.21 -10.96 1.97
N ASN A 14 19.60 -11.65 2.91
CA ASN A 14 18.16 -11.55 3.18
C ASN A 14 17.78 -10.14 3.65
N GLN A 15 18.55 -9.51 4.52
CA GLN A 15 18.31 -8.14 4.98
C GLN A 15 18.46 -7.13 3.83
N LEU A 16 19.45 -7.32 2.96
CA LEU A 16 19.62 -6.48 1.77
C LEU A 16 18.44 -6.62 0.79
N ALA A 17 17.94 -7.85 0.59
CA ALA A 17 16.78 -8.10 -0.26
C ALA A 17 15.51 -7.44 0.30
N ILE A 18 15.29 -7.52 1.62
CA ILE A 18 14.18 -6.84 2.30
C ILE A 18 14.30 -5.32 2.15
N ALA A 19 15.49 -4.76 2.39
CA ALA A 19 15.72 -3.32 2.24
C ALA A 19 15.50 -2.85 0.79
N TYR A 20 15.92 -3.64 -0.19
CA TYR A 20 15.66 -3.38 -1.61
C TYR A 20 14.16 -3.39 -1.91
N GLY A 21 13.41 -4.41 -1.44
CA GLY A 21 11.96 -4.48 -1.62
C GLY A 21 11.24 -3.27 -0.99
N GLN A 22 11.65 -2.86 0.21
CA GLN A 22 11.11 -1.65 0.84
C GLN A 22 11.41 -0.37 0.07
N ALA A 23 12.61 -0.26 -0.51
CA ALA A 23 12.99 0.92 -1.29
C ALA A 23 12.23 1.00 -2.63
N THR A 24 11.99 -0.14 -3.29
CA THR A 24 11.21 -0.18 -4.54
C THR A 24 9.73 0.08 -4.30
N ASP A 25 9.17 -0.46 -3.22
CA ASP A 25 7.80 -0.20 -2.78
C ASP A 25 7.59 1.30 -2.49
N ASN A 26 8.46 1.87 -1.66
CA ASN A 26 8.42 3.30 -1.33
C ASN A 26 8.49 4.18 -2.60
N TYR A 27 9.42 3.87 -3.51
CA TYR A 27 9.53 4.59 -4.79
C TYR A 27 8.24 4.51 -5.61
N ALA A 28 7.63 3.34 -5.70
CA ALA A 28 6.40 3.13 -6.48
C ALA A 28 5.23 3.93 -5.88
N VAL A 29 5.01 3.82 -4.57
CA VAL A 29 3.90 4.49 -3.87
C VAL A 29 4.07 6.00 -3.86
N ASP A 30 5.29 6.52 -3.60
CA ASP A 30 5.59 7.94 -3.64
C ASP A 30 5.34 8.53 -5.02
N THR A 31 5.82 7.85 -6.07
CA THR A 31 5.63 8.31 -7.45
C THR A 31 4.16 8.27 -7.86
N CYS A 32 3.45 7.21 -7.50
CA CYS A 32 2.01 7.11 -7.73
C CYS A 32 1.27 8.26 -7.04
N HIS A 33 1.47 8.43 -5.73
CA HIS A 33 0.81 9.46 -4.95
C HIS A 33 1.14 10.88 -5.45
N ALA A 34 2.39 11.16 -5.83
CA ALA A 34 2.80 12.45 -6.37
C ALA A 34 2.09 12.79 -7.70
N ALA A 35 1.89 11.78 -8.54
CA ALA A 35 1.27 11.94 -9.85
C ALA A 35 -0.26 12.11 -9.81
N ILE A 36 -0.94 11.80 -8.70
CA ILE A 36 -2.38 11.95 -8.56
C ILE A 36 -2.74 13.44 -8.45
N THR A 37 -3.65 13.90 -9.28
CA THR A 37 -4.09 15.30 -9.33
C THR A 37 -5.46 15.53 -8.69
N GLN A 38 -6.32 14.51 -8.65
CA GLN A 38 -7.65 14.61 -8.07
C GLN A 38 -7.58 14.45 -6.54
N THR A 39 -8.41 15.19 -5.83
CA THR A 39 -8.48 15.16 -4.37
C THR A 39 -9.91 15.01 -3.88
N SER A 40 -10.09 14.31 -2.78
CA SER A 40 -11.34 14.24 -2.01
C SER A 40 -11.03 14.56 -0.56
N SER A 41 -11.76 15.50 0.02
CA SER A 41 -11.50 15.94 1.39
C SER A 41 -12.21 15.04 2.40
N VAL A 42 -11.47 14.62 3.43
CA VAL A 42 -12.01 14.01 4.64
C VAL A 42 -12.06 15.10 5.70
N ALA A 43 -13.25 15.58 6.03
CA ALA A 43 -13.41 16.74 6.92
C ALA A 43 -12.85 16.46 8.32
N ASP A 44 -13.13 15.27 8.87
CA ASP A 44 -12.53 14.78 10.11
C ASP A 44 -12.18 13.28 9.97
N THR A 45 -10.92 12.96 10.07
CA THR A 45 -10.44 11.58 9.97
C THR A 45 -10.89 10.67 11.11
N ALA A 46 -11.33 11.23 12.22
CA ALA A 46 -11.89 10.47 13.35
C ALA A 46 -13.37 10.09 13.13
N VAL A 47 -14.06 10.73 12.17
CA VAL A 47 -15.48 10.53 11.90
C VAL A 47 -15.67 9.59 10.71
N GLY A 48 -16.28 8.43 10.95
CA GLY A 48 -16.50 7.42 9.90
C GLY A 48 -17.42 7.91 8.77
N ALA A 49 -18.39 8.75 9.05
CA ALA A 49 -19.30 9.32 8.06
C ALA A 49 -18.55 10.21 7.04
N ASP A 50 -17.54 10.94 7.49
CA ASP A 50 -16.71 11.79 6.62
C ASP A 50 -15.86 10.96 5.66
N TRP A 51 -15.33 9.81 6.13
CA TRP A 51 -14.68 8.83 5.26
C TRP A 51 -15.62 8.24 4.22
N VAL A 52 -16.86 7.89 4.62
CA VAL A 52 -17.85 7.38 3.67
C VAL A 52 -18.14 8.42 2.58
N ALA A 53 -18.38 9.69 2.97
CA ALA A 53 -18.62 10.77 2.04
C ALA A 53 -17.43 10.99 1.08
N ALA A 54 -16.21 11.00 1.62
CA ALA A 54 -14.99 11.19 0.83
C ALA A 54 -14.74 10.03 -0.16
N ILE A 55 -14.98 8.78 0.25
CA ILE A 55 -14.84 7.61 -0.63
C ILE A 55 -15.85 7.67 -1.79
N TYR A 56 -17.13 7.98 -1.51
CA TYR A 56 -18.12 8.12 -2.57
C TYR A 56 -17.85 9.30 -3.49
N GLU A 57 -17.40 10.45 -2.96
CA GLU A 57 -17.03 11.59 -3.77
C GLU A 57 -15.84 11.28 -4.68
N GLY A 58 -14.82 10.64 -4.16
CA GLY A 58 -13.69 10.21 -4.98
C GLY A 58 -14.07 9.16 -6.03
N ALA A 59 -14.94 8.19 -5.68
CA ALA A 59 -15.45 7.22 -6.64
C ALA A 59 -16.26 7.90 -7.77
N ARG A 60 -17.06 8.93 -7.42
CA ARG A 60 -17.78 9.77 -8.38
C ARG A 60 -16.81 10.47 -9.34
N GLN A 61 -15.73 11.08 -8.82
CA GLN A 61 -14.73 11.78 -9.64
C GLN A 61 -14.06 10.82 -10.63
N ILE A 62 -13.62 9.63 -10.17
CA ILE A 62 -13.04 8.60 -11.05
C ILE A 62 -14.03 8.17 -12.11
N SER A 63 -15.28 7.87 -11.74
CA SER A 63 -16.30 7.38 -12.67
C SER A 63 -16.67 8.41 -13.73
N LEU A 64 -16.74 9.69 -13.39
CA LEU A 64 -17.04 10.77 -14.34
C LEU A 64 -15.94 10.93 -15.41
N ASN A 65 -14.70 10.69 -15.04
CA ASN A 65 -13.56 10.91 -15.92
C ASN A 65 -13.15 9.66 -16.72
N THR A 66 -13.52 8.45 -16.25
CA THR A 66 -12.92 7.22 -16.79
C THR A 66 -13.91 6.10 -17.12
N ASN A 67 -15.17 6.17 -16.75
CA ASN A 67 -16.16 5.08 -16.78
C ASN A 67 -15.77 3.85 -15.92
N TYR A 68 -14.77 3.96 -15.05
CA TYR A 68 -14.36 2.92 -14.09
C TYR A 68 -14.73 3.32 -12.68
N LEU A 69 -14.87 2.32 -11.82
CA LEU A 69 -14.97 2.51 -10.38
C LEU A 69 -13.62 2.15 -9.72
N PRO A 70 -13.28 2.75 -8.58
CA PRO A 70 -12.08 2.38 -7.84
C PRO A 70 -12.16 0.92 -7.39
N THR A 71 -11.03 0.24 -7.35
CA THR A 71 -10.91 -1.16 -6.92
C THR A 71 -10.12 -1.31 -5.64
N HIS A 72 -9.14 -0.42 -5.43
CA HIS A 72 -8.22 -0.47 -4.30
C HIS A 72 -8.18 0.87 -3.57
N MET A 73 -7.94 0.80 -2.27
CA MET A 73 -7.68 1.94 -1.41
C MET A 73 -6.37 1.70 -0.65
N PHE A 74 -5.42 2.59 -0.82
CA PHE A 74 -4.13 2.60 -0.14
C PHE A 74 -4.20 3.56 1.03
N VAL A 75 -3.87 3.08 2.22
CA VAL A 75 -3.98 3.87 3.44
C VAL A 75 -2.72 3.80 4.28
N THR A 76 -2.43 4.88 4.96
CA THR A 76 -1.42 4.87 6.02
C THR A 76 -1.91 4.06 7.23
N PRO A 77 -1.02 3.56 8.08
CA PRO A 77 -1.42 2.86 9.32
C PRO A 77 -2.32 3.71 10.23
N GLY A 78 -2.13 5.05 10.24
CA GLY A 78 -2.98 5.97 10.99
C GLY A 78 -4.40 6.03 10.44
N SER A 79 -4.55 6.20 9.12
CA SER A 79 -5.86 6.20 8.46
C SER A 79 -6.56 4.84 8.58
N TRP A 80 -5.80 3.74 8.49
CA TRP A 80 -6.35 2.40 8.73
C TRP A 80 -6.92 2.26 10.14
N ALA A 81 -6.17 2.69 11.15
CA ALA A 81 -6.63 2.63 12.53
C ALA A 81 -7.89 3.50 12.75
N ALA A 82 -7.96 4.68 12.13
CA ALA A 82 -9.13 5.55 12.18
C ALA A 82 -10.37 4.88 11.54
N LEU A 83 -10.19 4.28 10.35
CA LEU A 83 -11.27 3.53 9.68
C LEU A 83 -11.75 2.34 10.53
N ALA A 84 -10.82 1.55 11.08
CA ALA A 84 -11.14 0.37 11.88
C ALA A 84 -11.84 0.70 13.20
N SER A 85 -11.52 1.84 13.80
CA SER A 85 -12.09 2.27 15.09
C SER A 85 -13.30 3.17 14.96
N SER A 86 -13.68 3.59 13.75
CA SER A 86 -14.79 4.50 13.54
C SER A 86 -16.13 3.85 13.88
N VAL A 87 -16.92 4.54 14.70
CA VAL A 87 -18.25 4.12 15.14
C VAL A 87 -19.27 5.21 14.84
N ASP A 88 -20.54 4.82 14.72
CA ASP A 88 -21.64 5.76 14.65
C ASP A 88 -22.08 6.25 16.06
N ASP A 89 -23.08 7.13 16.11
CA ASP A 89 -23.66 7.68 17.36
C ASP A 89 -24.22 6.60 18.31
N GLN A 90 -24.35 5.37 17.83
CA GLN A 90 -24.85 4.24 18.60
C GLN A 90 -23.75 3.21 18.91
N ASN A 91 -22.48 3.58 18.76
CA ASN A 91 -21.31 2.74 18.95
C ASN A 91 -21.26 1.51 18.03
N ARG A 92 -21.86 1.58 16.84
CA ARG A 92 -21.75 0.51 15.85
C ARG A 92 -20.61 0.83 14.88
N PRO A 93 -19.78 -0.15 14.48
CA PRO A 93 -18.73 0.07 13.51
C PRO A 93 -19.29 0.57 12.18
N VAL A 94 -18.75 1.67 11.67
CA VAL A 94 -19.12 2.21 10.35
C VAL A 94 -18.57 1.31 9.24
N PHE A 95 -17.36 0.78 9.45
CA PHE A 95 -16.71 -0.15 8.52
C PHE A 95 -16.50 -1.52 9.16
N PRO A 96 -17.53 -2.39 9.19
CA PRO A 96 -17.46 -3.67 9.90
C PRO A 96 -16.48 -4.67 9.29
N PHE A 97 -15.98 -4.41 8.08
CA PHE A 97 -15.04 -5.29 7.37
C PHE A 97 -13.61 -4.73 7.36
N VAL A 98 -13.32 -3.70 8.13
CA VAL A 98 -11.97 -3.17 8.33
C VAL A 98 -11.47 -3.56 9.71
N GLY A 99 -10.23 -4.02 9.81
CA GLY A 99 -9.65 -4.49 11.07
C GLY A 99 -9.91 -5.95 11.35
N ALA A 100 -9.93 -6.33 12.64
CA ALA A 100 -10.11 -7.71 13.04
C ALA A 100 -11.48 -8.24 12.63
N PRO A 101 -11.57 -9.32 11.85
CA PRO A 101 -12.85 -9.90 11.51
C PRO A 101 -13.53 -10.41 12.79
N ASN A 102 -14.80 -10.12 12.92
CA ASN A 102 -15.65 -10.72 13.95
C ASN A 102 -15.66 -10.07 15.34
N LEU A 103 -15.38 -8.79 15.45
CA LEU A 103 -15.56 -8.08 16.74
C LEU A 103 -17.04 -8.11 17.22
N MET A 104 -17.99 -8.32 16.33
CA MET A 104 -19.44 -8.33 16.58
C MET A 104 -20.10 -9.67 16.24
N GLY A 105 -19.35 -10.76 16.13
CA GLY A 105 -19.92 -12.10 15.85
C GLY A 105 -20.47 -12.28 14.44
N GLN A 106 -20.29 -11.32 13.56
CA GLN A 106 -20.61 -11.47 12.14
C GLN A 106 -19.42 -12.12 11.42
N ASN A 107 -19.41 -13.43 11.41
CA ASN A 107 -18.44 -14.17 10.65
C ASN A 107 -18.73 -13.95 9.16
N ALA A 108 -17.93 -13.14 8.50
CA ALA A 108 -17.88 -13.15 7.05
C ALA A 108 -17.36 -14.53 6.65
N ALA A 109 -18.30 -15.40 6.38
CA ALA A 109 -18.19 -16.79 5.99
C ALA A 109 -16.75 -17.29 5.75
N GLY A 110 -16.15 -17.90 6.77
CA GLY A 110 -15.12 -18.91 6.57
C GLY A 110 -13.74 -18.46 6.16
N ASN A 111 -13.42 -17.19 6.11
CA ASN A 111 -12.07 -16.75 5.72
C ASN A 111 -11.22 -16.38 6.93
N ALA A 112 -10.73 -17.38 7.65
CA ALA A 112 -9.75 -17.24 8.72
C ALA A 112 -8.32 -17.06 8.18
N ALA A 113 -8.13 -16.29 7.10
CA ALA A 113 -6.81 -15.98 6.59
C ALA A 113 -6.13 -14.95 7.51
N ALA A 114 -4.88 -15.19 7.87
CA ALA A 114 -4.10 -14.35 8.79
C ALA A 114 -3.91 -12.89 8.33
N ASN A 115 -4.27 -12.56 7.08
CA ASN A 115 -4.14 -11.24 6.47
C ASN A 115 -5.45 -10.46 6.35
N THR A 116 -6.50 -10.85 7.06
CA THR A 116 -7.84 -10.22 6.97
C THR A 116 -7.96 -8.91 7.75
N TRP A 117 -6.90 -8.44 8.37
CA TRP A 117 -6.89 -7.15 9.07
C TRP A 117 -7.01 -5.95 8.14
N ASN A 118 -6.63 -6.09 6.87
CA ASN A 118 -6.72 -5.00 5.90
C ASN A 118 -8.17 -4.59 5.62
N GLY A 119 -9.05 -5.56 5.46
CA GLY A 119 -10.48 -5.29 5.30
C GLY A 119 -10.90 -4.89 3.89
N ASN A 120 -12.15 -4.51 3.79
CA ASN A 120 -12.80 -4.15 2.53
C ASN A 120 -13.85 -3.04 2.77
N PRO A 121 -13.43 -1.77 2.93
CA PRO A 121 -14.35 -0.67 3.13
C PRO A 121 -15.14 -0.41 1.85
N LEU A 122 -16.47 -0.49 1.94
CA LEU A 122 -17.38 -0.20 0.83
C LEU A 122 -17.07 -0.96 -0.48
N GLY A 123 -16.54 -2.18 -0.38
CA GLY A 123 -16.19 -2.99 -1.55
C GLY A 123 -14.79 -2.75 -2.13
N LEU A 124 -13.99 -1.86 -1.55
CA LEU A 124 -12.61 -1.59 -1.98
C LEU A 124 -11.63 -2.53 -1.28
N VAL A 125 -10.66 -3.04 -2.02
CA VAL A 125 -9.54 -3.78 -1.42
C VAL A 125 -8.63 -2.80 -0.70
N LEU A 126 -8.52 -2.96 0.62
CA LEU A 126 -7.69 -2.09 1.45
C LEU A 126 -6.25 -2.60 1.48
N VAL A 127 -5.32 -1.71 1.16
CA VAL A 127 -3.87 -1.96 1.26
C VAL A 127 -3.30 -1.01 2.29
N VAL A 128 -2.74 -1.56 3.37
CA VAL A 128 -2.09 -0.75 4.41
C VAL A 128 -0.60 -0.67 4.11
N ASP A 129 -0.12 0.53 3.88
CA ASP A 129 1.29 0.78 3.60
C ASP A 129 1.83 1.88 4.53
N LYS A 130 2.85 1.51 5.33
CA LYS A 130 3.50 2.44 6.25
C LYS A 130 4.33 3.52 5.54
N ASN A 131 4.73 3.26 4.30
CA ASN A 131 5.57 4.16 3.51
C ASN A 131 4.73 5.13 2.67
N ALA A 132 3.41 4.93 2.58
CA ALA A 132 2.54 5.82 1.83
C ALA A 132 2.59 7.24 2.39
N PRO A 133 2.85 8.27 1.56
CA PRO A 133 2.90 9.68 2.00
C PRO A 133 1.51 10.22 2.36
N GLY A 134 0.44 9.55 1.93
CA GLY A 134 -0.94 9.86 2.22
C GLY A 134 -1.87 8.75 1.73
N SER A 135 -3.13 8.81 2.12
CA SER A 135 -4.12 7.84 1.68
C SER A 135 -4.68 8.23 0.30
N PHE A 136 -4.89 7.24 -0.55
CA PHE A 136 -5.49 7.44 -1.88
C PHE A 136 -6.25 6.19 -2.32
N MET A 137 -7.10 6.33 -3.30
CA MET A 137 -7.77 5.19 -3.93
C MET A 137 -7.70 5.28 -5.45
N GLY A 138 -7.90 4.15 -6.12
CA GLY A 138 -7.89 4.13 -7.56
C GLY A 138 -8.30 2.82 -8.19
N HIS A 139 -8.37 2.86 -9.52
CA HIS A 139 -8.54 1.67 -10.34
C HIS A 139 -7.18 1.06 -10.63
N ALA A 140 -6.74 0.17 -9.73
CA ALA A 140 -5.40 -0.42 -9.73
C ALA A 140 -5.38 -1.89 -10.21
N ALA A 141 -6.50 -2.41 -10.72
CA ALA A 141 -6.60 -3.81 -11.13
C ALA A 141 -6.79 -3.97 -12.65
N GLY A 142 -6.22 -5.06 -13.18
CA GLY A 142 -6.42 -5.49 -14.56
C GLY A 142 -5.68 -4.65 -15.61
N PRO A 143 -5.93 -4.93 -16.90
CA PRO A 143 -5.22 -4.30 -18.01
C PRO A 143 -5.54 -2.80 -18.18
N ALA A 144 -6.54 -2.30 -17.49
CA ALA A 144 -6.93 -0.90 -17.48
C ALA A 144 -6.38 -0.13 -16.26
N ALA A 145 -5.43 -0.69 -15.51
CA ALA A 145 -4.78 0.01 -14.41
C ALA A 145 -4.18 1.35 -14.89
N GLY A 146 -4.31 2.37 -14.05
CA GLY A 146 -3.84 3.71 -14.40
C GLY A 146 -2.37 3.97 -14.03
N PHE A 147 -1.72 3.04 -13.35
CA PHE A 147 -0.32 3.12 -12.94
C PHE A 147 0.41 1.84 -13.29
N GLU A 148 1.59 1.97 -13.85
CA GLU A 148 2.45 0.86 -14.23
C GLU A 148 3.79 0.97 -13.52
N PHE A 149 4.26 -0.16 -13.01
CA PHE A 149 5.54 -0.29 -12.35
C PHE A 149 6.37 -1.36 -13.04
N TYR A 150 7.58 -1.00 -13.42
CA TYR A 150 8.53 -1.88 -14.08
C TYR A 150 9.75 -2.07 -13.19
N GLU A 151 10.11 -3.32 -12.95
CA GLU A 151 11.28 -3.66 -12.15
C GLU A 151 12.16 -4.65 -12.89
N GLN A 152 13.45 -4.39 -12.87
CA GLN A 152 14.49 -5.32 -13.27
C GLN A 152 15.46 -5.57 -12.14
N GLN A 153 15.24 -6.62 -11.39
CA GLN A 153 16.13 -7.06 -10.33
C GLN A 153 17.40 -7.68 -10.90
N LYS A 154 18.58 -7.21 -10.48
CA LYS A 154 19.90 -7.73 -10.90
C LYS A 154 20.51 -8.67 -9.86
N GLY A 155 19.95 -8.71 -8.65
CA GLY A 155 20.40 -9.55 -7.55
C GLY A 155 21.61 -9.01 -6.79
N ALA A 156 22.22 -9.91 -6.02
CA ALA A 156 23.37 -9.59 -5.21
C ALA A 156 24.65 -9.54 -6.05
N ILE A 157 25.46 -8.51 -5.82
CA ILE A 157 26.78 -8.35 -6.43
C ILE A 157 27.79 -8.30 -5.30
N SER A 158 28.86 -9.11 -5.38
CA SER A 158 29.96 -9.06 -4.44
C SER A 158 31.23 -8.61 -5.15
N VAL A 159 31.98 -7.73 -4.51
CA VAL A 159 33.27 -7.23 -4.98
C VAL A 159 34.28 -7.42 -3.88
N ASP A 160 35.34 -8.14 -4.18
CA ASP A 160 36.49 -8.25 -3.27
C ASP A 160 37.36 -6.99 -3.39
N VAL A 161 37.70 -6.39 -2.25
CA VAL A 161 38.54 -5.20 -2.18
C VAL A 161 39.91 -5.58 -1.64
N PRO A 162 40.90 -5.86 -2.51
CA PRO A 162 42.22 -6.37 -2.11
C PRO A 162 42.98 -5.43 -1.16
N ALA A 163 42.77 -4.11 -1.31
CA ALA A 163 43.45 -3.09 -0.49
C ALA A 163 43.08 -3.17 1.00
N THR A 164 41.91 -3.65 1.32
CA THR A 164 41.40 -3.75 2.71
C THR A 164 41.16 -5.18 3.14
N LEU A 165 41.48 -6.18 2.27
CA LEU A 165 41.13 -7.60 2.47
C LEU A 165 39.65 -7.79 2.83
N GLY A 166 38.81 -6.87 2.35
CA GLY A 166 37.36 -6.86 2.60
C GLY A 166 36.56 -7.31 1.40
N ARG A 167 35.30 -7.69 1.65
CA ARG A 167 34.33 -8.02 0.63
C ARG A 167 33.11 -7.08 0.76
N THR A 168 32.77 -6.38 -0.31
CA THR A 168 31.59 -5.56 -0.38
C THR A 168 30.48 -6.32 -1.06
N ILE A 169 29.32 -6.43 -0.41
CA ILE A 169 28.12 -7.07 -0.97
C ILE A 169 27.08 -5.99 -1.17
N ALA A 170 26.52 -5.90 -2.37
CA ALA A 170 25.45 -4.95 -2.70
C ALA A 170 24.29 -5.68 -3.41
N PHE A 171 23.07 -5.28 -3.12
CA PHE A 171 21.89 -5.72 -3.87
C PHE A 171 21.50 -4.62 -4.86
N ARG A 172 21.29 -4.97 -6.12
CA ARG A 172 21.07 -3.99 -7.18
C ARG A 172 19.87 -4.36 -8.05
N GLY A 173 19.11 -3.34 -8.43
CA GLY A 173 18.05 -3.44 -9.43
C GLY A 173 17.79 -2.09 -10.07
N TYR A 174 16.92 -2.08 -11.06
CA TYR A 174 16.39 -0.88 -11.72
C TYR A 174 14.87 -0.90 -11.56
N ALA A 175 14.31 0.22 -11.15
CA ALA A 175 12.88 0.41 -11.08
C ALA A 175 12.49 1.65 -11.89
N ALA A 176 11.35 1.57 -12.56
CA ALA A 176 10.74 2.69 -13.25
C ALA A 176 9.23 2.63 -13.03
N SER A 177 8.61 3.78 -12.85
CA SER A 177 7.16 3.89 -12.68
C SER A 177 6.59 4.90 -13.67
N PHE A 178 5.40 4.63 -14.14
CA PHE A 178 4.70 5.47 -15.09
C PHE A 178 3.22 5.58 -14.72
N MET A 179 2.73 6.82 -14.60
CA MET A 179 1.31 7.11 -14.44
C MET A 179 0.70 7.24 -15.83
N ALA A 180 -0.02 6.21 -16.29
CA ALA A 180 -0.68 6.19 -17.59
C ALA A 180 -1.93 7.08 -17.59
N ASP A 181 -2.67 7.08 -16.47
CA ASP A 181 -3.91 7.85 -16.35
C ASP A 181 -4.16 8.26 -14.89
N ALA A 182 -3.81 9.49 -14.55
CA ALA A 182 -3.97 10.05 -13.21
C ALA A 182 -5.45 10.25 -12.82
N THR A 183 -6.37 10.28 -13.80
CA THR A 183 -7.81 10.47 -13.51
C THR A 183 -8.46 9.23 -12.92
N LYS A 184 -7.76 8.10 -12.94
CA LYS A 184 -8.19 6.84 -12.29
C LYS A 184 -7.87 6.79 -10.80
N PHE A 185 -7.25 7.83 -10.26
CA PHE A 185 -6.84 7.91 -8.86
C PHE A 185 -7.31 9.20 -8.21
N VAL A 186 -7.58 9.14 -6.90
CA VAL A 186 -7.96 10.28 -6.05
C VAL A 186 -7.20 10.19 -4.74
N LYS A 187 -6.61 11.31 -4.28
CA LYS A 187 -6.01 11.45 -2.95
C LYS A 187 -7.03 11.89 -1.93
N PHE A 188 -6.92 11.38 -0.72
CA PHE A 188 -7.64 11.89 0.45
C PHE A 188 -6.80 12.99 1.14
N VAL A 189 -7.40 14.14 1.35
CA VAL A 189 -6.77 15.34 1.95
C VAL A 189 -7.66 15.90 3.06
#